data_5572b8ff9c4fdf70778fdf50046445cf
#
_entry.id   5572b8ff9c4fdf70778fdf50046445cf
#
_cell.length_a   1.000
_cell.length_b   1.000
_cell.length_c   1.000
_cell.angle_alpha   90.00
_cell.angle_beta   90.00
_cell.angle_gamma   90.00
#
_symmetry.space_group_name_H-M   'P 1'
#
loop_
_entity.id
_entity.type
_entity.pdbx_description
1 polymer ?
#
loop_
_entity_poly.entity_id
_entity_poly.type
_entity_poly.pdbx_seq_one_letter_code
_entity_poly.pdbx_strand_id
1 'polypeptide(L)'
;THQKKLAIYLDANHDEVIDDETSYLDDIQAYSKTDITASDNYGYSSSSVNLTLGPSLGSKKFTSFFFEGSDGLSIFFISSKENSNVGTDYLDLKIKVHNNSVTDNVLVTDDNANEFARDSSSSELSEYTADFAYGDNADGGVIGPLDISSDNFKITIKVTRVPNHINEAYFHSASGQNFALLTSENKLASYILKYRTFETCQ
;
A
#
# COMPACT_ATOMS: atom_id res chain seq x y z
N THR A 1 21.06 20.80 -5.71
CA THR A 1 19.87 20.69 -4.82
C THR A 1 19.54 19.22 -4.64
N HIS A 2 19.30 18.79 -3.37
CA HIS A 2 18.83 17.45 -3.09
C HIS A 2 17.33 17.36 -3.34
N GLN A 3 16.90 16.40 -4.12
CA GLN A 3 15.48 16.07 -4.28
C GLN A 3 15.20 14.72 -3.63
N LYS A 4 14.02 14.60 -3.02
CA LYS A 4 13.53 13.33 -2.45
C LYS A 4 12.45 12.76 -3.38
N LYS A 5 12.52 11.47 -3.64
CA LYS A 5 11.46 10.73 -4.31
C LYS A 5 11.11 9.47 -3.52
N LEU A 6 9.84 9.10 -3.55
CA LEU A 6 9.42 7.80 -3.07
C LEU A 6 10.00 6.72 -3.98
N ALA A 7 10.51 5.66 -3.39
CA ALA A 7 11.08 4.53 -4.11
C ALA A 7 10.61 3.20 -3.50
N ILE A 8 10.54 2.18 -4.34
CA ILE A 8 10.22 0.81 -3.94
C ILE A 8 11.46 -0.07 -4.02
N TYR A 9 11.62 -0.93 -3.02
CA TYR A 9 12.71 -1.88 -2.89
C TYR A 9 12.14 -3.27 -2.58
N LEU A 10 12.75 -4.29 -3.16
CA LEU A 10 12.47 -5.69 -2.80
C LEU A 10 13.25 -6.04 -1.52
N ASP A 11 12.55 -6.59 -0.53
CA ASP A 11 13.12 -7.17 0.69
C ASP A 11 13.12 -8.70 0.55
N ALA A 12 14.13 -9.22 -0.13
CA ALA A 12 14.15 -10.62 -0.56
C ALA A 12 14.37 -11.61 0.62
N ASN A 13 15.04 -11.17 1.67
CA ASN A 13 15.33 -11.97 2.87
C ASN A 13 14.34 -11.73 4.02
N HIS A 14 13.39 -10.80 3.86
CA HIS A 14 12.35 -10.46 4.83
C HIS A 14 12.85 -9.92 6.18
N ASP A 15 14.01 -9.28 6.21
CA ASP A 15 14.60 -8.71 7.43
C ASP A 15 14.29 -7.21 7.62
N GLU A 16 13.53 -6.62 6.70
CA GLU A 16 13.12 -5.20 6.68
C GLU A 16 14.31 -4.24 6.48
N VAL A 17 15.41 -4.73 5.95
CA VAL A 17 16.62 -3.98 5.62
C VAL A 17 16.78 -3.86 4.11
N ILE A 18 17.32 -2.75 3.64
CA ILE A 18 17.73 -2.61 2.25
C ILE A 18 19.18 -3.05 2.17
N ASP A 19 19.42 -4.26 1.65
CA ASP A 19 20.74 -4.87 1.65
C ASP A 19 21.73 -4.16 0.73
N ASP A 20 21.27 -3.71 -0.42
CA ASP A 20 22.12 -3.02 -1.40
C ASP A 20 21.28 -2.23 -2.44
N GLU A 21 21.97 -1.57 -3.39
CA GLU A 21 21.31 -0.88 -4.50
C GLU A 21 20.59 -1.82 -5.46
N THR A 22 20.87 -3.13 -5.44
CA THR A 22 20.21 -4.10 -6.33
C THR A 22 18.79 -4.42 -5.89
N SER A 23 18.45 -4.15 -4.62
CA SER A 23 17.09 -4.25 -4.12
C SER A 23 16.17 -3.11 -4.61
N TYR A 24 16.74 -2.01 -5.11
CA TYR A 24 15.98 -0.89 -5.68
C TYR A 24 15.28 -1.32 -6.97
N LEU A 25 13.97 -1.10 -7.02
CA LEU A 25 13.17 -1.40 -8.21
C LEU A 25 12.96 -0.15 -9.05
N ASP A 26 12.38 0.92 -8.48
CA ASP A 26 12.19 2.21 -9.17
C ASP A 26 11.65 3.31 -8.24
N ASP A 27 11.52 4.54 -8.79
CA ASP A 27 10.82 5.66 -8.16
C ASP A 27 9.30 5.52 -8.34
N ILE A 28 8.55 5.94 -7.32
CA ILE A 28 7.10 5.88 -7.29
C ILE A 28 6.51 7.29 -7.30
N GLN A 29 5.45 7.49 -8.06
CA GLN A 29 4.60 8.67 -8.01
C GLN A 29 3.25 8.33 -7.38
N ALA A 30 2.78 9.19 -6.47
CA ALA A 30 1.42 9.12 -5.96
C ALA A 30 0.42 9.62 -7.00
N TYR A 31 -0.77 9.00 -7.03
CA TYR A 31 -1.93 9.64 -7.65
C TYR A 31 -2.27 10.88 -6.81
N SER A 32 -2.58 12.01 -7.43
CA SER A 32 -2.80 13.26 -6.71
C SER A 32 -4.10 13.94 -7.12
N LYS A 33 -4.93 14.25 -6.13
CA LYS A 33 -6.17 15.01 -6.28
C LYS A 33 -6.46 15.74 -4.96
N THR A 34 -5.96 16.95 -4.85
CA THR A 34 -5.87 17.71 -3.60
C THR A 34 -7.19 18.37 -3.15
N ASP A 35 -8.27 18.19 -3.88
CA ASP A 35 -9.61 18.67 -3.56
C ASP A 35 -10.52 17.62 -2.90
N ILE A 36 -10.04 16.39 -2.73
CA ILE A 36 -10.73 15.30 -2.03
C ILE A 36 -9.83 14.64 -0.99
N THR A 37 -10.43 14.01 0.02
CA THR A 37 -9.71 13.20 1.00
C THR A 37 -9.39 11.80 0.45
N ALA A 38 -8.51 11.07 1.14
CA ALA A 38 -8.25 9.66 0.83
C ALA A 38 -9.51 8.81 0.97
N SER A 39 -10.33 9.06 2.00
CA SER A 39 -11.61 8.36 2.19
C SER A 39 -12.61 8.64 1.07
N ASP A 40 -12.70 9.89 0.61
CA ASP A 40 -13.55 10.24 -0.54
C ASP A 40 -13.04 9.59 -1.83
N ASN A 41 -11.71 9.47 -1.98
CA ASN A 41 -11.11 8.79 -3.13
C ASN A 41 -11.40 7.29 -3.15
N TYR A 42 -11.41 6.63 -1.98
CA TYR A 42 -11.77 5.21 -1.85
C TYR A 42 -13.23 4.97 -2.24
N GLY A 43 -14.10 5.94 -1.92
CA GLY A 43 -15.50 5.97 -2.35
C GLY A 43 -16.31 4.78 -1.81
N TYR A 44 -16.01 4.33 -0.58
CA TYR A 44 -16.70 3.21 0.04
C TYR A 44 -18.20 3.48 0.18
N SER A 45 -19.01 2.59 -0.35
CA SER A 45 -20.45 2.62 -0.14
C SER A 45 -21.04 1.21 -0.19
N SER A 46 -21.56 0.74 0.93
CA SER A 46 -22.32 -0.54 1.01
C SER A 46 -21.52 -1.75 0.48
N SER A 47 -20.30 -1.93 0.94
CA SER A 47 -19.37 -3.00 0.50
C SER A 47 -18.80 -2.86 -0.92
N SER A 48 -18.74 -1.65 -1.44
CA SER A 48 -18.19 -1.39 -2.78
C SER A 48 -17.05 -0.39 -2.74
N VAL A 49 -15.94 -0.70 -3.39
CA VAL A 49 -14.83 0.22 -3.67
C VAL A 49 -15.10 0.94 -4.98
N ASN A 50 -15.11 2.26 -4.96
CA ASN A 50 -15.36 3.08 -6.14
C ASN A 50 -14.35 4.22 -6.25
N LEU A 51 -13.13 3.89 -6.65
CA LEU A 51 -12.04 4.85 -6.76
C LEU A 51 -12.38 6.02 -7.67
N THR A 52 -12.26 7.24 -7.15
CA THR A 52 -12.34 8.46 -7.95
C THR A 52 -11.10 8.64 -8.83
N LEU A 53 -9.92 8.32 -8.28
CA LEU A 53 -8.64 8.38 -8.96
C LEU A 53 -7.73 7.24 -8.47
N GLY A 54 -7.14 6.51 -9.39
CA GLY A 54 -6.23 5.40 -9.07
C GLY A 54 -6.06 4.45 -10.24
N PRO A 55 -5.39 3.32 -10.03
CA PRO A 55 -5.27 2.28 -11.03
C PRO A 55 -6.59 1.56 -11.27
N SER A 56 -6.72 0.93 -12.42
CA SER A 56 -7.84 0.04 -12.70
C SER A 56 -7.78 -1.21 -11.83
N LEU A 57 -8.82 -1.45 -11.05
CA LEU A 57 -8.96 -2.67 -10.25
C LEU A 57 -9.25 -3.87 -11.15
N GLY A 58 -8.66 -5.00 -10.84
CA GLY A 58 -8.83 -6.25 -11.59
C GLY A 58 -9.35 -7.38 -10.72
N SER A 59 -10.19 -8.28 -11.29
CA SER A 59 -10.55 -9.51 -10.63
C SER A 59 -9.31 -10.35 -10.33
N LYS A 60 -9.23 -10.97 -9.16
CA LYS A 60 -8.10 -11.82 -8.74
C LYS A 60 -6.75 -11.08 -8.67
N LYS A 61 -6.79 -9.77 -8.43
CA LYS A 61 -5.60 -8.93 -8.31
C LYS A 61 -5.60 -8.21 -6.98
N PHE A 62 -4.43 -8.15 -6.35
CA PHE A 62 -4.18 -7.24 -5.26
C PHE A 62 -3.52 -5.97 -5.81
N THR A 63 -4.01 -4.82 -5.38
CA THR A 63 -3.61 -3.51 -5.86
C THR A 63 -3.22 -2.63 -4.69
N SER A 64 -2.03 -2.07 -4.72
CA SER A 64 -1.59 -1.05 -3.77
C SER A 64 -1.01 0.15 -4.49
N PHE A 65 -1.19 1.34 -3.93
CA PHE A 65 -0.70 2.60 -4.50
C PHE A 65 -0.71 3.74 -3.48
N PHE A 66 0.05 4.80 -3.75
CA PHE A 66 -0.04 6.03 -3.00
C PHE A 66 -1.05 7.01 -3.63
N PHE A 67 -1.77 7.70 -2.76
CA PHE A 67 -2.66 8.80 -3.11
C PHE A 67 -2.36 10.03 -2.26
N GLU A 68 -2.24 11.21 -2.88
CA GLU A 68 -2.08 12.49 -2.22
C GLU A 68 -3.38 13.28 -2.36
N GLY A 69 -4.11 13.35 -1.26
CA GLY A 69 -5.39 14.05 -1.14
C GLY A 69 -5.28 15.38 -0.39
N SER A 70 -6.42 15.98 -0.09
CA SER A 70 -6.51 17.20 0.75
C SER A 70 -6.07 16.96 2.19
N ASP A 71 -6.07 15.71 2.64
CA ASP A 71 -5.68 15.24 3.96
C ASP A 71 -4.23 14.70 4.01
N GLY A 72 -3.47 14.81 2.91
CA GLY A 72 -2.08 14.40 2.79
C GLY A 72 -1.88 13.09 2.06
N LEU A 73 -0.65 12.53 2.17
CA LEU A 73 -0.29 11.28 1.51
C LEU A 73 -0.88 10.09 2.26
N SER A 74 -1.46 9.16 1.52
CA SER A 74 -2.05 7.92 2.03
C SER A 74 -1.64 6.73 1.16
N ILE A 75 -1.68 5.52 1.73
CA ILE A 75 -1.45 4.28 1.01
C ILE A 75 -2.71 3.43 1.01
N PHE A 76 -3.05 2.90 -0.16
CA PHE A 76 -4.23 2.09 -0.44
C PHE A 76 -3.84 0.64 -0.63
N PHE A 77 -4.69 -0.26 -0.11
CA PHE A 77 -4.61 -1.71 -0.27
C PHE A 77 -5.98 -2.21 -0.69
N ILE A 78 -6.09 -2.84 -1.85
CA ILE A 78 -7.37 -3.29 -2.39
C ILE A 78 -7.21 -4.68 -3.00
N SER A 79 -8.00 -5.64 -2.51
CA SER A 79 -8.08 -7.00 -3.03
C SER A 79 -9.24 -7.12 -4.00
N SER A 80 -8.96 -7.59 -5.21
CA SER A 80 -9.96 -7.86 -6.26
C SER A 80 -10.67 -6.58 -6.76
N LYS A 81 -11.83 -6.74 -7.32
CA LYS A 81 -12.75 -5.69 -7.76
C LYS A 81 -14.20 -6.13 -7.53
N GLU A 82 -15.10 -5.17 -7.59
CA GLU A 82 -16.53 -5.41 -7.48
C GLU A 82 -17.05 -6.44 -8.51
N ASN A 83 -17.99 -7.27 -8.08
CA ASN A 83 -18.65 -8.29 -8.90
C ASN A 83 -17.66 -9.26 -9.59
N SER A 84 -16.63 -9.68 -8.85
CA SER A 84 -15.55 -10.50 -9.41
C SER A 84 -15.88 -11.98 -9.55
N ASN A 85 -16.86 -12.49 -8.80
CA ASN A 85 -17.28 -13.91 -8.73
C ASN A 85 -16.10 -14.88 -8.52
N VAL A 86 -15.18 -14.53 -7.62
CA VAL A 86 -13.98 -15.34 -7.36
C VAL A 86 -14.13 -16.32 -6.22
N GLY A 87 -15.25 -16.26 -5.49
CA GLY A 87 -15.47 -16.99 -4.25
C GLY A 87 -14.73 -16.34 -3.06
N THR A 88 -15.05 -16.77 -1.84
CA THR A 88 -14.39 -16.22 -0.64
C THR A 88 -12.94 -16.67 -0.56
N ASP A 89 -12.05 -15.72 -0.37
CA ASP A 89 -10.62 -15.94 -0.15
C ASP A 89 -10.07 -14.86 0.80
N TYR A 90 -8.82 -15.00 1.22
CA TYR A 90 -8.23 -14.14 2.26
C TYR A 90 -6.83 -13.67 1.85
N LEU A 91 -6.55 -12.41 2.10
CA LEU A 91 -5.22 -11.81 1.96
C LEU A 91 -4.80 -11.19 3.28
N ASP A 92 -3.72 -11.69 3.86
CA ASP A 92 -3.19 -11.14 5.10
C ASP A 92 -1.92 -10.34 4.85
N LEU A 93 -1.87 -9.14 5.42
CA LEU A 93 -0.72 -8.25 5.37
C LEU A 93 -0.25 -7.87 6.77
N LYS A 94 1.05 -7.72 6.92
CA LYS A 94 1.67 -6.96 8.01
C LYS A 94 2.34 -5.73 7.43
N ILE A 95 2.00 -4.57 7.98
CA ILE A 95 2.48 -3.29 7.51
C ILE A 95 3.11 -2.55 8.69
N LYS A 96 4.31 -2.01 8.47
CA LYS A 96 4.98 -1.15 9.44
C LYS A 96 5.25 0.19 8.80
N VAL A 97 4.84 1.25 9.47
CA VAL A 97 5.09 2.64 9.07
C VAL A 97 6.06 3.26 10.05
N HIS A 98 7.26 3.58 9.58
CA HIS A 98 8.28 4.30 10.35
C HIS A 98 8.23 5.77 9.96
N ASN A 99 8.08 6.66 10.94
CA ASN A 99 8.06 8.11 10.79
C ASN A 99 8.50 8.78 12.09
N ASN A 100 8.64 10.11 12.10
CA ASN A 100 9.04 10.85 13.30
C ASN A 100 7.86 11.19 14.23
N SER A 101 6.65 11.07 13.74
CA SER A 101 5.44 11.31 14.51
C SER A 101 4.33 10.39 14.01
N VAL A 102 3.63 9.76 14.95
CA VAL A 102 2.50 8.88 14.63
C VAL A 102 1.27 9.72 14.35
N THR A 103 1.15 10.21 13.11
CA THR A 103 -0.05 10.88 12.59
C THR A 103 -0.91 9.95 11.75
N ASP A 104 -0.31 8.88 11.24
CA ASP A 104 -0.97 7.86 10.43
C ASP A 104 -1.99 7.08 11.23
N ASN A 105 -3.09 6.73 10.58
CA ASN A 105 -4.17 5.91 11.12
C ASN A 105 -4.82 5.10 10.00
N VAL A 106 -5.69 4.14 10.37
CA VAL A 106 -6.62 3.56 9.41
C VAL A 106 -7.71 4.59 9.10
N LEU A 107 -7.74 5.07 7.87
CA LEU A 107 -8.72 6.04 7.37
C LEU A 107 -9.96 5.34 6.82
N VAL A 108 -9.78 4.18 6.21
CA VAL A 108 -10.83 3.34 5.67
C VAL A 108 -10.52 1.89 6.00
N THR A 109 -11.53 1.17 6.49
CA THR A 109 -11.62 -0.28 6.50
C THR A 109 -12.93 -0.65 5.81
N ASP A 110 -12.90 -1.62 4.92
CA ASP A 110 -14.04 -1.89 4.04
C ASP A 110 -15.23 -2.46 4.83
N ASP A 111 -15.21 -3.70 5.25
CA ASP A 111 -16.37 -4.34 5.85
C ASP A 111 -16.38 -4.28 7.37
N ASN A 112 -15.28 -4.58 8.03
CA ASN A 112 -15.21 -4.75 9.48
C ASN A 112 -14.00 -4.04 10.07
N ALA A 113 -14.20 -3.27 11.12
CA ALA A 113 -13.14 -2.53 11.82
C ALA A 113 -11.97 -3.40 12.31
N ASN A 114 -12.13 -4.72 12.40
CA ASN A 114 -11.07 -5.64 12.79
C ASN A 114 -10.27 -6.20 11.60
N GLU A 115 -10.74 -6.04 10.37
CA GLU A 115 -10.05 -6.54 9.18
C GLU A 115 -8.82 -5.73 8.82
N PHE A 116 -8.82 -4.45 9.18
CA PHE A 116 -7.68 -3.59 9.02
C PHE A 116 -7.52 -2.72 10.26
N ALA A 117 -6.59 -3.07 11.11
CA ALA A 117 -6.41 -2.45 12.42
C ALA A 117 -4.96 -2.06 12.69
N ARG A 118 -4.78 -1.01 13.50
CA ARG A 118 -3.51 -0.70 14.10
C ARG A 118 -3.30 -1.59 15.32
N ASP A 119 -2.27 -2.45 15.26
CA ASP A 119 -1.93 -3.35 16.37
C ASP A 119 -1.18 -2.63 17.48
N SER A 120 -0.23 -1.77 17.09
CA SER A 120 0.60 -1.02 18.02
C SER A 120 1.06 0.31 17.44
N SER A 121 1.44 1.24 18.33
CA SER A 121 2.11 2.48 17.93
C SER A 121 3.09 2.94 19.03
N SER A 122 4.22 3.48 18.58
CA SER A 122 5.19 4.21 19.41
C SER A 122 5.43 5.58 18.79
N SER A 123 6.38 6.36 19.31
CA SER A 123 6.68 7.68 18.75
C SER A 123 7.22 7.65 17.31
N GLU A 124 7.72 6.50 16.85
CA GLU A 124 8.43 6.37 15.56
C GLU A 124 7.94 5.22 14.70
N LEU A 125 7.04 4.37 15.21
CA LEU A 125 6.58 3.17 14.52
C LEU A 125 5.10 2.92 14.79
N SER A 126 4.33 2.72 13.71
CA SER A 126 2.99 2.14 13.74
C SER A 126 3.00 0.78 13.04
N GLU A 127 2.35 -0.20 13.65
CA GLU A 127 2.18 -1.54 13.08
C GLU A 127 0.71 -1.80 12.81
N TYR A 128 0.42 -2.39 11.65
CA TYR A 128 -0.92 -2.71 11.19
C TYR A 128 -1.00 -4.16 10.74
N THR A 129 -2.13 -4.78 11.00
CA THR A 129 -2.51 -6.05 10.41
C THR A 129 -3.74 -5.86 9.54
N ALA A 130 -3.72 -6.43 8.35
CA ALA A 130 -4.87 -6.56 7.47
C ALA A 130 -5.17 -8.03 7.25
N ASP A 131 -6.46 -8.40 7.35
CA ASP A 131 -7.03 -9.73 7.07
C ASP A 131 -8.24 -9.53 6.16
N PHE A 132 -7.98 -9.29 4.89
CA PHE A 132 -9.02 -9.00 3.90
C PHE A 132 -9.70 -10.29 3.46
N ALA A 133 -10.97 -10.43 3.81
CA ALA A 133 -11.82 -11.57 3.47
C ALA A 133 -12.73 -11.24 2.28
N TYR A 134 -12.16 -11.11 1.10
CA TYR A 134 -12.91 -10.73 -0.09
C TYR A 134 -13.62 -11.93 -0.72
N GLY A 135 -14.78 -11.65 -1.31
CA GLY A 135 -15.60 -12.63 -2.04
C GLY A 135 -15.90 -12.12 -3.45
N ASP A 136 -17.17 -11.86 -3.72
CA ASP A 136 -17.60 -11.32 -5.00
C ASP A 136 -17.30 -9.82 -5.16
N ASN A 137 -17.07 -9.11 -4.06
CA ASN A 137 -16.74 -7.68 -4.03
C ASN A 137 -15.26 -7.47 -3.68
N ALA A 138 -14.76 -6.27 -3.91
CA ALA A 138 -13.45 -5.87 -3.45
C ALA A 138 -13.46 -5.70 -1.92
N ASP A 139 -12.29 -5.91 -1.33
CA ASP A 139 -12.04 -5.64 0.08
C ASP A 139 -10.73 -4.89 0.24
N GLY A 140 -10.60 -4.06 1.25
CA GLY A 140 -9.39 -3.29 1.40
C GLY A 140 -9.43 -2.22 2.49
N GLY A 141 -8.45 -1.32 2.41
CA GLY A 141 -8.35 -0.22 3.35
C GLY A 141 -7.28 0.81 2.99
N VAL A 142 -7.22 1.85 3.81
CA VAL A 142 -6.33 3.00 3.62
C VAL A 142 -5.65 3.38 4.92
N ILE A 143 -4.34 3.59 4.88
CA ILE A 143 -3.54 4.18 5.97
C ILE A 143 -3.12 5.60 5.56
N GLY A 144 -3.30 6.56 6.46
CA GLY A 144 -2.87 7.94 6.31
C GLY A 144 -3.33 8.85 7.45
N PRO A 145 -3.05 10.15 7.40
CA PRO A 145 -2.01 10.74 6.56
C PRO A 145 -0.61 10.31 6.99
N LEU A 146 0.26 10.03 6.02
CA LEU A 146 1.63 9.60 6.26
C LEU A 146 2.53 10.80 6.49
N ASP A 147 3.32 10.81 7.57
CA ASP A 147 4.32 11.84 7.82
C ASP A 147 5.61 11.55 7.05
N ILE A 148 5.69 12.11 5.86
CA ILE A 148 6.82 11.96 4.94
C ILE A 148 7.93 12.99 5.17
N SER A 149 7.83 13.83 6.19
CA SER A 149 8.84 14.86 6.49
C SER A 149 10.13 14.26 7.05
N SER A 150 10.05 13.07 7.61
CA SER A 150 11.17 12.34 8.21
C SER A 150 12.11 11.75 7.17
N ASP A 151 13.43 11.90 7.42
CA ASP A 151 14.45 11.18 6.65
C ASP A 151 14.40 9.65 6.90
N ASN A 152 13.79 9.24 8.01
CA ASN A 152 13.61 7.85 8.40
C ASN A 152 12.30 7.25 7.89
N PHE A 153 11.50 8.01 7.13
CA PHE A 153 10.25 7.48 6.58
C PHE A 153 10.48 6.20 5.79
N LYS A 154 9.81 5.16 6.23
CA LYS A 154 9.86 3.84 5.60
C LYS A 154 8.54 3.12 5.84
N ILE A 155 7.99 2.48 4.83
CA ILE A 155 6.90 1.53 4.97
C ILE A 155 7.41 0.16 4.57
N THR A 156 7.19 -0.84 5.41
CA THR A 156 7.42 -2.25 5.10
C THR A 156 6.08 -2.93 4.90
N ILE A 157 5.91 -3.63 3.79
CA ILE A 157 4.70 -4.41 3.48
C ILE A 157 5.13 -5.86 3.35
N LYS A 158 4.58 -6.72 4.19
CA LYS A 158 4.79 -8.16 4.17
C LYS A 158 3.48 -8.87 3.94
N VAL A 159 3.37 -9.60 2.84
CA VAL A 159 2.25 -10.51 2.60
C VAL A 159 2.48 -11.77 3.43
N THR A 160 1.57 -12.09 4.34
CA THR A 160 1.69 -13.25 5.25
C THR A 160 0.79 -14.41 4.85
N ARG A 161 -0.25 -14.13 4.08
CA ARG A 161 -1.13 -15.14 3.48
C ARG A 161 -1.51 -14.69 2.08
N VAL A 162 -1.23 -15.54 1.09
CA VAL A 162 -1.64 -15.32 -0.29
C VAL A 162 -2.90 -16.13 -0.57
N PRO A 163 -3.96 -15.50 -1.07
CA PRO A 163 -5.18 -16.21 -1.45
C PRO A 163 -4.94 -17.09 -2.65
N ASN A 164 -5.68 -18.20 -2.72
CA ASN A 164 -5.60 -19.13 -3.86
C ASN A 164 -6.08 -18.50 -5.18
N HIS A 165 -6.91 -17.47 -5.09
CA HIS A 165 -7.52 -16.80 -6.25
C HIS A 165 -6.83 -15.51 -6.68
N ILE A 166 -5.91 -14.94 -5.88
CA ILE A 166 -5.08 -13.81 -6.31
C ILE A 166 -3.93 -14.33 -7.16
N ASN A 167 -3.97 -14.03 -8.45
CA ASN A 167 -2.94 -14.44 -9.41
C ASN A 167 -1.88 -13.36 -9.59
N GLU A 168 -2.22 -12.11 -9.28
CA GLU A 168 -1.39 -10.95 -9.53
C GLU A 168 -1.51 -9.99 -8.35
N ALA A 169 -0.38 -9.48 -7.90
CA ALA A 169 -0.32 -8.42 -6.90
C ALA A 169 0.65 -7.35 -7.39
N TYR A 170 0.20 -6.10 -7.37
CA TYR A 170 0.98 -4.99 -7.87
C TYR A 170 0.97 -3.81 -6.92
N PHE A 171 2.11 -3.13 -6.84
CA PHE A 171 2.18 -1.74 -6.44
C PHE A 171 2.16 -0.86 -7.70
N HIS A 172 1.21 0.06 -7.77
CA HIS A 172 1.02 0.93 -8.91
C HIS A 172 1.59 2.33 -8.66
N SER A 173 2.32 2.85 -9.64
CA SER A 173 2.76 4.24 -9.68
C SER A 173 1.89 5.05 -10.62
N ALA A 174 1.58 6.29 -10.28
CA ALA A 174 0.84 7.20 -11.17
C ALA A 174 1.61 7.54 -12.46
N SER A 175 2.91 7.22 -12.53
CA SER A 175 3.69 7.26 -13.77
C SER A 175 3.30 6.18 -14.79
N GLY A 176 2.44 5.24 -14.41
CA GLY A 176 2.02 4.10 -15.22
C GLY A 176 2.86 2.84 -15.03
N GLN A 177 3.88 2.87 -14.18
CA GLN A 177 4.68 1.69 -13.84
C GLN A 177 3.95 0.82 -12.79
N ASN A 178 4.14 -0.49 -12.91
CA ASN A 178 3.57 -1.48 -12.00
C ASN A 178 4.70 -2.40 -11.50
N PHE A 179 4.77 -2.56 -10.18
CA PHE A 179 5.76 -3.40 -9.53
C PHE A 179 5.10 -4.66 -9.01
N ALA A 180 5.50 -5.82 -9.51
CA ALA A 180 4.92 -7.10 -9.09
C ALA A 180 5.30 -7.41 -7.64
N LEU A 181 4.28 -7.59 -6.79
CA LEU A 181 4.43 -7.96 -5.38
C LEU A 181 4.39 -9.47 -5.14
N LEU A 182 3.99 -10.26 -6.13
CA LEU A 182 4.08 -11.72 -6.13
C LEU A 182 5.16 -12.15 -7.13
N THR A 183 6.04 -13.03 -6.69
CA THR A 183 7.01 -13.66 -7.58
C THR A 183 6.40 -14.87 -8.27
N SER A 184 6.98 -15.30 -9.41
CA SER A 184 6.55 -16.47 -10.20
C SER A 184 6.52 -17.79 -9.43
N GLU A 185 7.05 -17.84 -8.22
CA GLU A 185 7.13 -19.02 -7.37
C GLU A 185 6.08 -19.03 -6.24
N ASN A 186 5.04 -18.18 -6.28
CA ASN A 186 4.05 -17.99 -5.21
C ASN A 186 4.68 -17.69 -3.84
N LYS A 187 5.87 -17.13 -3.80
CA LYS A 187 6.50 -16.75 -2.55
C LYS A 187 5.94 -15.43 -2.06
N LEU A 188 5.69 -15.41 -0.77
CA LEU A 188 5.33 -14.21 -0.02
C LEU A 188 6.46 -13.18 -0.18
N ALA A 189 6.16 -12.05 -0.76
CA ALA A 189 7.16 -10.99 -0.95
C ALA A 189 7.04 -9.94 0.15
N SER A 190 8.17 -9.39 0.54
CA SER A 190 8.27 -8.22 1.40
C SER A 190 8.82 -7.05 0.59
N TYR A 191 8.27 -5.84 0.83
CA TYR A 191 8.66 -4.64 0.11
C TYR A 191 8.89 -3.51 1.07
N ILE A 192 9.85 -2.67 0.73
CA ILE A 192 10.18 -1.47 1.46
C ILE A 192 9.92 -0.27 0.56
N LEU A 193 9.11 0.65 1.06
CA LEU A 193 8.83 1.93 0.44
C LEU A 193 9.49 3.01 1.28
N LYS A 194 10.40 3.78 0.70
CA LYS A 194 11.06 4.90 1.40
C LYS A 194 11.41 6.05 0.48
N TYR A 195 11.79 7.18 1.07
CA TYR A 195 12.39 8.26 0.29
C TYR A 195 13.82 7.93 -0.10
N ARG A 196 14.13 8.18 -1.36
CA ARG A 196 15.48 8.21 -1.92
C ARG A 196 15.87 9.66 -2.16
N THR A 197 17.03 10.04 -1.64
CA THR A 197 17.63 11.34 -1.93
C THR A 197 18.61 11.20 -3.09
N PHE A 198 18.58 12.10 -4.04
CA PHE A 198 19.56 12.15 -5.13
C PHE A 198 20.01 13.58 -5.39
N GLU A 199 21.26 13.70 -5.85
CA GLU A 199 21.80 14.98 -6.26
C GLU A 199 21.37 15.29 -7.69
N THR A 200 20.73 16.44 -7.88
CA THR A 200 20.54 16.98 -9.22
C THR A 200 21.81 17.73 -9.61
N CYS A 201 22.58 17.21 -10.56
CA CYS A 201 23.62 18.00 -11.21
C CYS A 201 22.96 19.19 -11.92
N GLN A 202 23.41 20.38 -11.57
CA GLN A 202 23.06 21.61 -12.31
C GLN A 202 23.93 21.75 -13.54
#